data_1eca6d409da1e98346fdf5c2ebe3d9f4
#
_entry.id   1eca6d409da1e98346fdf5c2ebe3d9f4
#
_cell.length_a   1.000
_cell.length_b   1.000
_cell.length_c   1.000
_cell.angle_alpha   90.00
_cell.angle_beta   90.00
_cell.angle_gamma   90.00
#
_symmetry.space_group_name_H-M   'P 1'
#
loop_
_entity.id
_entity.type
_entity.pdbx_description
1 polymer ?
#
loop_
_entity_poly.entity_id
_entity_poly.type
_entity_poly.pdbx_seq_one_letter_code
_entity_poly.pdbx_strand_id
1 'polypeptide(L)'
;MVSFDFEGKVCAMKTTKMLTRDPASQKWYVVDAKDKVLGRLATRVADVLRGKHKPTFTPNADIGDFVIVVNAGKVRLTGKKVTDKVYYHHTGFMGGLKATTPEKVLGGKHPERVVEWAVRGMLPKTRLGDRLFTKLKVYAGPDHPHQAQQPQALAVGD
;
A
#
# COMPACT_ATOMS: atom_id res chain seq x y z
N MET A 1 -38.81 4.39 9.57
CA MET A 1 -39.92 3.55 9.03
C MET A 1 -39.65 2.14 9.54
N VAL A 2 -40.47 1.61 10.42
CA VAL A 2 -40.32 0.27 11.00
C VAL A 2 -41.27 -0.64 10.22
N SER A 3 -40.71 -1.63 9.52
CA SER A 3 -41.51 -2.66 8.86
C SER A 3 -41.73 -3.81 9.82
N PHE A 4 -42.98 -4.27 9.94
CA PHE A 4 -43.35 -5.44 10.75
C PHE A 4 -43.52 -6.65 9.83
N ASP A 5 -42.91 -7.77 10.19
CA ASP A 5 -43.16 -9.04 9.55
C ASP A 5 -44.50 -9.64 10.09
N PHE A 6 -45.08 -10.56 9.33
CA PHE A 6 -46.39 -11.17 9.60
C PHE A 6 -46.53 -11.83 10.99
N GLU A 7 -45.42 -12.03 11.72
CA GLU A 7 -45.40 -12.59 13.08
C GLU A 7 -45.14 -11.55 14.19
N GLY A 8 -45.26 -10.23 13.92
CA GLY A 8 -45.09 -9.18 14.94
C GLY A 8 -43.67 -9.02 15.47
N LYS A 9 -42.66 -9.64 14.86
CA LYS A 9 -41.25 -9.40 15.18
C LYS A 9 -40.79 -8.11 14.50
N VAL A 10 -40.28 -7.18 15.28
CA VAL A 10 -39.64 -5.96 14.77
C VAL A 10 -38.40 -6.37 13.97
N CYS A 11 -38.51 -6.30 12.65
CA CYS A 11 -37.33 -6.49 11.78
C CYS A 11 -36.45 -5.25 11.91
N ALA A 12 -35.40 -5.33 12.71
CA ALA A 12 -34.38 -4.30 12.76
C ALA A 12 -33.70 -4.24 11.39
N MET A 13 -34.02 -3.20 10.61
CA MET A 13 -33.31 -2.96 9.36
C MET A 13 -31.80 -2.88 9.65
N LYS A 14 -31.05 -3.86 9.14
CA LYS A 14 -29.59 -3.85 9.20
C LYS A 14 -29.09 -2.78 8.22
N THR A 15 -29.03 -1.53 8.67
CA THR A 15 -28.42 -0.46 7.90
C THR A 15 -26.91 -0.70 7.82
N THR A 16 -26.32 -0.54 6.64
CA THR A 16 -24.88 -0.60 6.46
C THR A 16 -24.25 0.53 7.26
N LYS A 17 -23.49 0.17 8.31
CA LYS A 17 -22.80 1.16 9.15
C LYS A 17 -21.67 1.80 8.33
N MET A 18 -21.74 3.10 8.13
CA MET A 18 -20.66 3.84 7.51
C MET A 18 -19.52 4.02 8.53
N LEU A 19 -18.36 3.43 8.23
CA LEU A 19 -17.20 3.52 9.11
C LEU A 19 -16.40 4.77 8.77
N THR A 20 -16.13 5.56 9.80
CA THR A 20 -15.12 6.61 9.77
C THR A 20 -13.75 6.04 10.15
N ARG A 21 -12.69 6.81 9.89
CA ARG A 21 -11.34 6.46 10.33
C ARG A 21 -11.32 6.27 11.86
N ASP A 22 -11.00 5.05 12.29
CA ASP A 22 -10.78 4.75 13.69
C ASP A 22 -9.29 4.37 13.87
N PRO A 23 -8.49 5.26 14.49
CA PRO A 23 -7.07 5.00 14.72
C PRO A 23 -6.79 3.75 15.55
N ALA A 24 -7.69 3.42 16.49
CA ALA A 24 -7.53 2.25 17.36
C ALA A 24 -7.69 0.92 16.61
N SER A 25 -8.41 0.91 15.49
CA SER A 25 -8.61 -0.29 14.67
C SER A 25 -7.52 -0.52 13.64
N GLN A 26 -6.56 0.42 13.47
CA GLN A 26 -5.49 0.32 12.49
C GLN A 26 -4.32 -0.49 13.05
N LYS A 27 -3.94 -1.54 12.34
CA LYS A 27 -2.83 -2.42 12.69
C LYS A 27 -1.57 -2.04 11.92
N TRP A 28 -0.42 -2.49 12.43
CA TRP A 28 0.86 -2.35 11.78
C TRP A 28 1.32 -3.70 11.27
N TYR A 29 1.76 -3.73 10.00
CA TYR A 29 2.30 -4.91 9.36
C TYR A 29 3.72 -4.68 8.88
N VAL A 30 4.57 -5.69 9.01
CA VAL A 30 5.91 -5.71 8.43
C VAL A 30 5.97 -6.75 7.32
N VAL A 31 6.57 -6.38 6.19
CA VAL A 31 6.74 -7.22 5.01
C VAL A 31 8.21 -7.22 4.61
N ASP A 32 8.79 -8.40 4.46
CA ASP A 32 10.13 -8.53 3.88
C ASP A 32 10.04 -8.60 2.35
N ALA A 33 10.73 -7.68 1.68
CA ALA A 33 10.79 -7.58 0.23
C ALA A 33 11.91 -8.42 -0.41
N LYS A 34 12.77 -9.04 0.41
CA LYS A 34 13.89 -9.83 -0.09
C LYS A 34 13.39 -10.94 -1.03
N ASP A 35 13.98 -10.99 -2.23
CA ASP A 35 13.70 -11.97 -3.29
C ASP A 35 12.24 -12.03 -3.78
N LYS A 36 11.36 -11.15 -3.27
CA LYS A 36 9.96 -11.08 -3.70
C LYS A 36 9.79 -10.30 -5.01
N VAL A 37 8.85 -10.75 -5.84
CA VAL A 37 8.52 -10.07 -7.09
C VAL A 37 7.83 -8.74 -6.79
N LEU A 38 8.42 -7.62 -7.27
CA LEU A 38 7.95 -6.25 -7.00
C LEU A 38 6.44 -6.07 -7.24
N GLY A 39 5.90 -6.57 -8.36
CA GLY A 39 4.48 -6.38 -8.70
C GLY A 39 3.54 -7.08 -7.72
N ARG A 40 3.83 -8.33 -7.37
CA ARG A 40 3.02 -9.11 -6.41
C ARG A 40 3.09 -8.51 -5.00
N LEU A 41 4.31 -8.13 -4.57
CA LEU A 41 4.51 -7.42 -3.32
C LEU A 41 3.67 -6.13 -3.26
N ALA A 42 3.79 -5.28 -4.29
CA ALA A 42 3.10 -3.99 -4.35
C ALA A 42 1.57 -4.14 -4.34
N THR A 43 1.01 -5.16 -5.01
CA THR A 43 -0.43 -5.43 -5.01
C THR A 43 -0.93 -5.77 -3.60
N ARG A 44 -0.24 -6.68 -2.89
CA ARG A 44 -0.62 -7.06 -1.51
C ARG A 44 -0.51 -5.88 -0.55
N VAL A 45 0.57 -5.11 -0.65
CA VAL A 45 0.77 -3.89 0.15
C VAL A 45 -0.34 -2.88 -0.11
N ALA A 46 -0.69 -2.64 -1.39
CA ALA A 46 -1.76 -1.70 -1.76
C ALA A 46 -3.14 -2.15 -1.24
N ASP A 47 -3.44 -3.44 -1.25
CA ASP A 47 -4.69 -3.99 -0.72
C ASP A 47 -4.81 -3.79 0.80
N VAL A 48 -3.70 -3.96 1.54
CA VAL A 48 -3.67 -3.72 3.00
C VAL A 48 -3.78 -2.24 3.32
N LEU A 49 -3.03 -1.37 2.62
CA LEU A 49 -3.10 0.09 2.77
C LEU A 49 -4.50 0.64 2.49
N ARG A 50 -5.19 0.08 1.50
CA ARG A 50 -6.56 0.45 1.16
C ARG A 50 -7.60 -0.16 2.11
N GLY A 51 -7.25 -1.25 2.81
CA GLY A 51 -8.12 -1.95 3.73
C GLY A 51 -9.08 -2.95 3.07
N LYS A 52 -8.79 -3.41 1.85
CA LYS A 52 -9.64 -4.38 1.12
C LYS A 52 -9.73 -5.75 1.80
N HIS A 53 -8.80 -6.07 2.68
CA HIS A 53 -8.81 -7.31 3.48
C HIS A 53 -9.84 -7.28 4.62
N LYS A 54 -10.39 -6.09 4.95
CA LYS A 54 -11.38 -5.93 6.01
C LYS A 54 -12.80 -6.06 5.45
N PRO A 55 -13.72 -6.78 6.14
CA PRO A 55 -15.11 -6.91 5.71
C PRO A 55 -15.87 -5.58 5.71
N THR A 56 -15.36 -4.61 6.46
CA THR A 56 -15.94 -3.27 6.62
C THR A 56 -15.43 -2.27 5.58
N PHE A 57 -14.76 -2.76 4.53
CA PHE A 57 -14.17 -1.91 3.49
C PHE A 57 -15.21 -1.00 2.84
N THR A 58 -14.92 0.31 2.83
CA THR A 58 -15.66 1.34 2.10
C THR A 58 -14.70 2.18 1.25
N PRO A 59 -15.01 2.44 -0.05
CA PRO A 59 -14.08 3.12 -0.95
C PRO A 59 -13.73 4.56 -0.59
N ASN A 60 -14.63 5.23 0.14
CA ASN A 60 -14.51 6.65 0.53
C ASN A 60 -13.84 6.86 1.90
N ALA A 61 -13.66 5.80 2.69
CA ALA A 61 -13.10 5.90 4.04
C ALA A 61 -11.67 5.37 4.12
N ASP A 62 -10.88 5.96 5.02
CA ASP A 62 -9.52 5.53 5.31
C ASP A 62 -9.50 4.48 6.43
N ILE A 63 -9.78 3.22 6.08
CA ILE A 63 -9.87 2.08 7.01
C ILE A 63 -8.60 1.21 6.97
N GLY A 64 -7.70 1.46 6.01
CA GLY A 64 -6.49 0.68 5.78
C GLY A 64 -5.50 0.72 6.95
N ASP A 65 -4.59 -0.22 6.96
CA ASP A 65 -3.58 -0.42 7.99
C ASP A 65 -2.23 0.16 7.57
N PHE A 66 -1.31 0.26 8.52
CA PHE A 66 0.06 0.70 8.26
C PHE A 66 0.91 -0.48 7.76
N VAL A 67 1.77 -0.23 6.78
CA VAL A 67 2.68 -1.24 6.24
C VAL A 67 4.11 -0.74 6.24
N ILE A 68 4.98 -1.54 6.81
CA ILE A 68 6.43 -1.37 6.81
C ILE A 68 7.00 -2.38 5.83
N VAL A 69 7.77 -1.92 4.84
CA VAL A 69 8.49 -2.79 3.91
C VAL A 69 9.98 -2.69 4.22
N VAL A 70 10.60 -3.81 4.52
CA VAL A 70 12.04 -3.91 4.76
C VAL A 70 12.75 -4.59 3.59
N ASN A 71 14.07 -4.43 3.50
CA ASN A 71 14.91 -4.99 2.42
C ASN A 71 14.49 -4.55 1.01
N ALA A 72 13.97 -3.32 0.84
CA ALA A 72 13.49 -2.84 -0.45
C ALA A 72 14.56 -2.83 -1.55
N GLY A 73 15.85 -2.72 -1.20
CA GLY A 73 16.95 -2.80 -2.16
C GLY A 73 17.16 -4.20 -2.77
N LYS A 74 16.60 -5.26 -2.15
CA LYS A 74 16.75 -6.65 -2.59
C LYS A 74 15.51 -7.19 -3.30
N VAL A 75 14.61 -6.33 -3.73
CA VAL A 75 13.40 -6.70 -4.45
C VAL A 75 13.73 -7.22 -5.86
N ARG A 76 13.00 -8.25 -6.32
CA ARG A 76 13.20 -8.85 -7.62
C ARG A 76 12.25 -8.28 -8.67
N LEU A 77 12.79 -7.87 -9.82
CA LEU A 77 12.02 -7.57 -11.01
C LEU A 77 12.11 -8.75 -11.99
N THR A 78 11.00 -9.12 -12.62
CA THR A 78 10.93 -10.25 -13.55
C THR A 78 11.26 -9.82 -14.98
N GLY A 79 11.88 -10.74 -15.75
CA GLY A 79 12.28 -10.52 -17.14
C GLY A 79 13.32 -9.39 -17.27
N LYS A 80 13.33 -8.72 -18.39
CA LYS A 80 14.27 -7.62 -18.69
C LYS A 80 13.88 -6.25 -18.08
N LYS A 81 12.93 -6.21 -17.11
CA LYS A 81 12.42 -4.95 -16.55
C LYS A 81 13.48 -4.14 -15.79
N VAL A 82 14.57 -4.76 -15.37
CA VAL A 82 15.66 -4.07 -14.68
C VAL A 82 16.29 -3.02 -15.60
N THR A 83 16.50 -3.37 -16.86
CA THR A 83 17.15 -2.51 -17.87
C THR A 83 16.15 -1.75 -18.74
N ASP A 84 15.09 -2.44 -19.20
CA ASP A 84 14.21 -1.93 -20.24
C ASP A 84 13.10 -1.01 -19.71
N LYS A 85 12.72 -1.17 -18.42
CA LYS A 85 11.72 -0.31 -17.81
C LYS A 85 12.30 1.08 -17.58
N VAL A 86 11.59 2.12 -18.02
CA VAL A 86 11.99 3.51 -17.82
C VAL A 86 10.95 4.22 -16.96
N TYR A 87 11.43 4.92 -15.93
CA TYR A 87 10.65 5.85 -15.14
C TYR A 87 10.87 7.26 -15.67
N TYR A 88 9.80 7.91 -16.10
CA TYR A 88 9.83 9.28 -16.58
C TYR A 88 9.37 10.25 -15.50
N HIS A 89 10.10 11.35 -15.37
CA HIS A 89 9.72 12.47 -14.52
C HIS A 89 9.96 13.78 -15.28
N HIS A 90 8.98 14.68 -15.26
CA HIS A 90 9.10 15.99 -15.91
C HIS A 90 9.30 17.07 -14.85
N THR A 91 10.26 17.97 -15.07
CA THR A 91 10.63 19.03 -14.11
C THR A 91 9.73 20.27 -14.22
N GLY A 92 8.85 20.35 -15.21
CA GLY A 92 8.00 21.52 -15.49
C GLY A 92 8.60 22.53 -16.47
N PHE A 93 9.90 22.40 -16.82
CA PHE A 93 10.57 23.29 -17.78
C PHE A 93 10.69 22.66 -19.15
N MET A 94 10.84 23.48 -20.20
CA MET A 94 11.03 23.00 -21.56
C MET A 94 12.26 22.07 -21.62
N GLY A 95 12.13 20.91 -22.28
CA GLY A 95 13.19 19.88 -22.33
C GLY A 95 13.43 19.14 -21.00
N GLY A 96 12.63 19.37 -19.96
CA GLY A 96 12.83 18.83 -18.60
C GLY A 96 12.37 17.39 -18.39
N LEU A 97 12.25 16.57 -19.43
CA LEU A 97 11.95 15.14 -19.30
C LEU A 97 13.20 14.38 -18.82
N LYS A 98 13.12 13.79 -17.62
CA LYS A 98 14.16 12.93 -17.07
C LYS A 98 13.72 11.47 -17.13
N ALA A 99 14.62 10.60 -17.59
CA ALA A 99 14.42 9.17 -17.70
C ALA A 99 15.40 8.43 -16.79
N THR A 100 14.92 7.44 -16.03
CA THR A 100 15.74 6.66 -15.13
C THR A 100 15.31 5.20 -15.17
N THR A 101 16.26 4.25 -15.18
CA THR A 101 15.99 2.83 -15.14
C THR A 101 15.95 2.30 -13.71
N PRO A 102 15.20 1.19 -13.41
CA PRO A 102 15.22 0.55 -12.11
C PRO A 102 16.62 0.18 -11.62
N GLU A 103 17.50 -0.26 -12.52
CA GLU A 103 18.88 -0.58 -12.20
C GLU A 103 19.63 0.60 -11.57
N LYS A 104 19.53 1.79 -12.18
CA LYS A 104 20.13 3.02 -11.65
C LYS A 104 19.54 3.44 -10.31
N VAL A 105 18.25 3.20 -10.09
CA VAL A 105 17.59 3.56 -8.82
C VAL A 105 17.96 2.57 -7.71
N LEU A 106 17.99 1.27 -7.99
CA LEU A 106 18.36 0.23 -7.01
C LEU A 106 19.83 0.33 -6.60
N GLY A 107 20.73 0.66 -7.55
CA GLY A 107 22.15 0.91 -7.26
C GLY A 107 22.45 2.31 -6.70
N GLY A 108 21.45 3.17 -6.60
CA GLY A 108 21.59 4.56 -6.15
C GLY A 108 21.38 4.75 -4.64
N LYS A 109 21.34 6.00 -4.22
CA LYS A 109 21.17 6.41 -2.81
C LYS A 109 19.81 6.01 -2.22
N HIS A 110 18.76 5.88 -3.04
CA HIS A 110 17.37 5.70 -2.60
C HIS A 110 16.69 4.51 -3.32
N PRO A 111 17.11 3.26 -3.04
CA PRO A 111 16.52 2.06 -3.66
C PRO A 111 15.05 1.84 -3.28
N GLU A 112 14.61 2.35 -2.12
CA GLU A 112 13.24 2.29 -1.63
C GLU A 112 12.21 2.87 -2.60
N ARG A 113 12.60 3.85 -3.41
CA ARG A 113 11.72 4.52 -4.40
C ARG A 113 11.10 3.58 -5.42
N VAL A 114 11.77 2.48 -5.75
CA VAL A 114 11.24 1.49 -6.70
C VAL A 114 9.95 0.86 -6.15
N VAL A 115 9.95 0.53 -4.86
CA VAL A 115 8.78 -0.02 -4.17
C VAL A 115 7.71 1.06 -3.99
N GLU A 116 8.09 2.26 -3.57
CA GLU A 116 7.18 3.39 -3.38
C GLU A 116 6.41 3.73 -4.67
N TRP A 117 7.10 3.85 -5.80
CA TRP A 117 6.47 4.14 -7.10
C TRP A 117 5.55 3.02 -7.55
N ALA A 118 5.91 1.75 -7.29
CA ALA A 118 5.07 0.61 -7.62
C ALA A 118 3.76 0.64 -6.81
N VAL A 119 3.83 0.87 -5.50
CA VAL A 119 2.65 0.95 -4.63
C VAL A 119 1.82 2.19 -4.93
N ARG A 120 2.45 3.36 -5.11
CA ARG A 120 1.75 4.60 -5.44
C ARG A 120 0.97 4.51 -6.74
N GLY A 121 1.51 3.80 -7.74
CA GLY A 121 0.83 3.52 -9.00
C GLY A 121 -0.41 2.64 -8.86
N MET A 122 -0.50 1.83 -7.80
CA MET A 122 -1.62 0.93 -7.51
C MET A 122 -2.68 1.53 -6.56
N LEU A 123 -2.35 2.64 -5.90
CA LEU A 123 -3.30 3.38 -5.06
C LEU A 123 -4.14 4.35 -5.91
N PRO A 124 -5.34 4.74 -5.43
CA PRO A 124 -6.16 5.75 -6.10
C PRO A 124 -5.41 7.09 -6.24
N LYS A 125 -5.56 7.76 -7.39
CA LYS A 125 -4.95 9.07 -7.65
C LYS A 125 -5.82 10.22 -7.12
N THR A 126 -6.18 10.16 -5.86
CA THR A 126 -7.07 11.11 -5.18
C THR A 126 -6.44 11.58 -3.88
N ARG A 127 -7.00 12.62 -3.24
CA ARG A 127 -6.58 13.07 -1.89
C ARG A 127 -6.58 11.92 -0.86
N LEU A 128 -7.53 10.98 -0.97
CA LEU A 128 -7.55 9.78 -0.14
C LEU A 128 -6.33 8.90 -0.43
N GLY A 129 -5.98 8.70 -1.69
CA GLY A 129 -4.80 7.91 -2.07
C GLY A 129 -3.50 8.48 -1.51
N ASP A 130 -3.33 9.80 -1.49
CA ASP A 130 -2.16 10.43 -0.87
C ASP A 130 -2.11 10.18 0.64
N ARG A 131 -3.25 10.23 1.34
CA ARG A 131 -3.34 9.85 2.77
C ARG A 131 -3.01 8.37 3.00
N LEU A 132 -3.49 7.47 2.14
CA LEU A 132 -3.15 6.05 2.23
C LEU A 132 -1.65 5.82 2.02
N PHE A 133 -1.04 6.55 1.11
CA PHE A 133 0.40 6.46 0.84
C PHE A 133 1.26 6.88 2.04
N THR A 134 0.84 7.82 2.88
CA THR A 134 1.58 8.21 4.10
C THR A 134 1.73 7.08 5.12
N LYS A 135 0.86 6.06 5.06
CA LYS A 135 0.90 4.86 5.91
C LYS A 135 1.92 3.82 5.45
N LEU A 136 2.48 3.98 4.26
CA LEU A 136 3.56 3.15 3.77
C LEU A 136 4.89 3.68 4.29
N LYS A 137 5.69 2.80 4.90
CA LYS A 137 7.06 3.06 5.32
C LYS A 137 7.97 2.05 4.65
N VAL A 138 8.94 2.52 3.86
CA VAL A 138 9.84 1.66 3.09
C VAL A 138 11.28 1.88 3.55
N TYR A 139 11.99 0.79 3.81
CA TYR A 139 13.37 0.79 4.26
C TYR A 139 14.22 -0.07 3.34
N ALA A 140 15.38 0.45 2.96
CA ALA A 140 16.33 -0.26 2.10
C ALA A 140 16.97 -1.46 2.80
N GLY A 141 17.22 -1.33 4.12
CA GLY A 141 17.81 -2.35 4.98
C GLY A 141 16.79 -3.23 5.71
N PRO A 142 17.28 -4.13 6.58
CA PRO A 142 16.42 -5.01 7.39
C PRO A 142 15.80 -4.29 8.60
N ASP A 143 16.40 -3.19 9.06
CA ASP A 143 16.02 -2.53 10.30
C ASP A 143 14.98 -1.44 10.06
N HIS A 144 14.09 -1.28 11.03
CA HIS A 144 13.07 -0.23 11.03
C HIS A 144 12.88 0.37 12.44
N PRO A 145 12.58 1.67 12.58
CA PRO A 145 12.43 2.35 13.88
C PRO A 145 11.08 2.12 14.57
N HIS A 146 10.18 1.30 13.97
CA HIS A 146 8.79 1.13 14.41
C HIS A 146 8.59 -0.10 15.31
N GLN A 147 9.54 -0.42 16.19
CA GLN A 147 9.40 -1.57 17.11
C GLN A 147 8.32 -1.34 18.18
N ALA A 148 8.19 -0.10 18.64
CA ALA A 148 7.19 0.28 19.66
C ALA A 148 5.73 0.01 19.21
N GLN A 149 5.45 0.01 17.89
CA GLN A 149 4.14 -0.28 17.31
C GLN A 149 3.83 -1.78 17.22
N GLN A 150 4.78 -2.66 17.59
CA GLN A 150 4.63 -4.13 17.55
C GLN A 150 4.05 -4.63 16.22
N PRO A 151 4.71 -4.38 15.07
CA PRO A 151 4.17 -4.73 13.78
C PRO A 151 4.08 -6.25 13.61
N GLN A 152 2.96 -6.72 13.04
CA GLN A 152 2.74 -8.13 12.75
C GLN A 152 3.37 -8.50 11.40
N ALA A 153 4.01 -9.67 11.31
CA ALA A 153 4.56 -10.16 10.05
C ALA A 153 3.42 -10.48 9.06
N LEU A 154 3.48 -9.91 7.87
CA LEU A 154 2.55 -10.21 6.77
C LEU A 154 3.23 -11.09 5.75
N ALA A 155 2.76 -12.32 5.59
CA ALA A 155 3.22 -13.21 4.53
C ALA A 155 2.70 -12.72 3.17
N VAL A 156 3.63 -12.47 2.25
CA VAL A 156 3.32 -12.21 0.85
C VAL A 156 3.67 -13.47 0.08
N GLY A 157 2.66 -14.14 -0.48
CA GLY A 157 2.85 -15.29 -1.36
C GLY A 157 3.62 -14.88 -2.62
N ASP A 158 4.37 -15.82 -3.18
CA ASP A 158 5.11 -15.63 -4.44
C ASP A 158 4.18 -15.60 -5.65
#